data_366ca586a99a0dedff67cdb9cd1b8dcd
#
_entry.id   366ca586a99a0dedff67cdb9cd1b8dcd
#
_cell.length_a   1.000
_cell.length_b   1.000
_cell.length_c   1.000
_cell.angle_alpha   90.00
_cell.angle_beta   90.00
_cell.angle_gamma   90.00
#
_symmetry.space_group_name_H-M   'P 1'
#
loop_
_entity.id
_entity.type
_entity.pdbx_description
1 polymer ?
#
loop_
_entity_poly.entity_id
_entity_poly.type
_entity_poly.pdbx_seq_one_letter_code
_entity_poly.pdbx_strand_id
1 'polypeptide(L)'
;AAEVIVADTQTQIDEMLESAEDGSAIAELMDEKGKVSVKALKSAIDEIHSKIQSEEISALTALLNALPMKKKDMDKYLTKHPLCTSARNDKGNVKASSIKARIAELRLISPVPEMFVEDYEQLMCLYTLMTKNDEQSKLVKALKAALEQLVKNKYTVLTVEEIKELLVNKKWYYSIFDGIDALYVAISHSITDHIVELAERYEDTLPTLSALVDDYEARVKSHLERMGFKW
;
A
#
# COMPACT_ATOMS: atom_id res chain seq x y z
N ALA A 1 7.77 10.95 -8.09
CA ALA A 1 6.40 11.29 -7.69
C ALA A 1 5.46 10.07 -7.80
N ALA A 2 5.25 9.48 -8.99
CA ALA A 2 4.32 8.34 -9.15
C ALA A 2 4.73 7.07 -8.35
N GLU A 3 6.02 6.74 -8.28
CA GLU A 3 6.51 5.61 -7.48
C GLU A 3 6.28 5.81 -5.98
N VAL A 4 6.40 7.03 -5.49
CA VAL A 4 6.10 7.36 -4.08
C VAL A 4 4.61 7.15 -3.80
N ILE A 5 3.74 7.60 -4.71
CA ILE A 5 2.29 7.41 -4.57
C ILE A 5 1.95 5.91 -4.54
N VAL A 6 2.58 5.08 -5.39
CA VAL A 6 2.38 3.62 -5.37
C VAL A 6 2.82 3.02 -4.04
N ALA A 7 3.97 3.43 -3.51
CA ALA A 7 4.44 2.96 -2.21
C ALA A 7 3.50 3.37 -1.07
N ASP A 8 3.10 4.65 -1.02
CA ASP A 8 2.19 5.17 0.00
C ASP A 8 0.82 4.48 -0.05
N THR A 9 0.25 4.33 -1.27
CA THR A 9 -1.05 3.64 -1.41
C THR A 9 -0.95 2.15 -1.07
N GLN A 10 0.18 1.50 -1.36
CA GLN A 10 0.40 0.11 -0.97
C GLN A 10 0.47 -0.03 0.56
N THR A 11 1.21 0.86 1.24
CA THR A 11 1.27 0.87 2.71
C THR A 11 -0.11 1.03 3.33
N GLN A 12 -0.92 1.97 2.81
CA GLN A 12 -2.30 2.17 3.30
C GLN A 12 -3.19 0.95 3.07
N ILE A 13 -3.03 0.26 1.93
CA ILE A 13 -3.76 -0.99 1.65
C ILE A 13 -3.34 -2.07 2.65
N ASP A 14 -2.04 -2.25 2.87
CA ASP A 14 -1.51 -3.26 3.79
C ASP A 14 -1.96 -2.98 5.23
N GLU A 15 -1.93 -1.73 5.68
CA GLU A 15 -2.45 -1.31 7.00
C GLU A 15 -3.95 -1.60 7.15
N MET A 16 -4.76 -1.34 6.12
CA MET A 16 -6.19 -1.66 6.16
C MET A 16 -6.46 -3.16 6.20
N LEU A 17 -5.66 -3.96 5.50
CA LEU A 17 -5.79 -5.41 5.50
C LEU A 17 -5.35 -6.02 6.84
N GLU A 18 -4.26 -5.51 7.43
CA GLU A 18 -3.77 -5.96 8.74
C GLU A 18 -4.69 -5.53 9.89
N SER A 19 -5.35 -4.39 9.78
CA SER A 19 -6.29 -3.88 10.79
C SER A 19 -7.71 -4.44 10.66
N ALA A 20 -7.99 -5.24 9.63
CA ALA A 20 -9.31 -5.83 9.45
C ALA A 20 -9.63 -6.84 10.56
N GLU A 21 -10.67 -6.56 11.35
CA GLU A 21 -11.13 -7.44 12.41
C GLU A 21 -11.78 -8.71 11.84
N ASP A 22 -11.67 -9.82 12.58
CA ASP A 22 -12.35 -11.07 12.23
C ASP A 22 -13.86 -10.86 12.15
N GLY A 23 -14.44 -11.20 10.99
CA GLY A 23 -15.87 -11.00 10.72
C GLY A 23 -16.21 -9.65 10.06
N SER A 24 -15.24 -8.81 9.79
CA SER A 24 -15.45 -7.61 8.96
C SER A 24 -15.64 -7.98 7.48
N ALA A 25 -16.34 -7.13 6.73
CA ALA A 25 -16.56 -7.33 5.30
C ALA A 25 -15.25 -7.46 4.49
N ILE A 26 -14.17 -6.84 4.94
CA ILE A 26 -12.83 -6.98 4.34
C ILE A 26 -12.25 -8.36 4.63
N ALA A 27 -12.33 -8.84 5.88
CA ALA A 27 -11.77 -10.13 6.28
C ALA A 27 -12.46 -11.30 5.55
N GLU A 28 -13.77 -11.22 5.30
CA GLU A 28 -14.52 -12.22 4.52
C GLU A 28 -14.08 -12.31 3.05
N LEU A 29 -13.48 -11.26 2.51
CA LEU A 29 -13.00 -11.20 1.12
C LEU A 29 -11.53 -11.58 0.96
N MET A 30 -10.81 -11.78 2.07
CA MET A 30 -9.40 -12.18 2.05
C MET A 30 -9.24 -13.62 1.57
N ASP A 31 -8.25 -13.84 0.73
CA ASP A 31 -7.81 -15.18 0.36
C ASP A 31 -6.92 -15.79 1.47
N GLU A 32 -6.54 -17.08 1.31
CA GLU A 32 -5.63 -17.78 2.23
C GLU A 32 -4.28 -17.08 2.44
N LYS A 33 -3.96 -16.10 1.61
CA LYS A 33 -2.71 -15.31 1.66
C LYS A 33 -2.93 -13.91 2.23
N GLY A 34 -4.10 -13.61 2.77
CA GLY A 34 -4.45 -12.31 3.31
C GLY A 34 -4.58 -11.21 2.24
N LYS A 35 -4.87 -11.56 0.98
CA LYS A 35 -5.03 -10.60 -0.11
C LYS A 35 -6.47 -10.53 -0.56
N VAL A 36 -6.89 -9.33 -0.95
CA VAL A 36 -8.22 -9.07 -1.51
C VAL A 36 -8.10 -8.71 -2.98
N SER A 37 -8.99 -9.22 -3.82
CA SER A 37 -9.03 -8.86 -5.23
C SER A 37 -9.99 -7.70 -5.48
N VAL A 38 -9.62 -6.79 -6.39
CA VAL A 38 -10.48 -5.66 -6.81
C VAL A 38 -11.84 -6.16 -7.32
N LYS A 39 -11.86 -7.35 -7.95
CA LYS A 39 -13.10 -7.96 -8.44
C LYS A 39 -14.01 -8.42 -7.30
N ALA A 40 -13.45 -9.00 -6.23
CA ALA A 40 -14.20 -9.42 -5.06
C ALA A 40 -14.79 -8.20 -4.32
N LEU A 41 -13.99 -7.14 -4.13
CA LEU A 41 -14.44 -5.86 -3.56
C LEU A 41 -15.62 -5.28 -4.35
N LYS A 42 -15.48 -5.22 -5.67
CA LYS A 42 -16.57 -4.71 -6.51
C LYS A 42 -17.84 -5.55 -6.37
N SER A 43 -17.71 -6.88 -6.33
CA SER A 43 -18.86 -7.77 -6.15
C SER A 43 -19.55 -7.57 -4.80
N ALA A 44 -18.79 -7.37 -3.72
CA ALA A 44 -19.31 -7.10 -2.39
C ALA A 44 -20.01 -5.73 -2.32
N ILE A 45 -19.43 -4.70 -2.93
CA ILE A 45 -20.06 -3.38 -3.05
C ILE A 45 -21.37 -3.46 -3.86
N ASP A 46 -21.35 -4.17 -4.99
CA ASP A 46 -22.55 -4.39 -5.81
C ASP A 46 -23.63 -5.19 -5.06
N GLU A 47 -23.24 -6.11 -4.17
CA GLU A 47 -24.16 -6.84 -3.31
C GLU A 47 -24.83 -5.89 -2.30
N ILE A 48 -24.06 -5.03 -1.60
CA ILE A 48 -24.62 -4.01 -0.71
C ILE A 48 -25.58 -3.10 -1.48
N HIS A 49 -25.19 -2.62 -2.66
CA HIS A 49 -26.07 -1.82 -3.52
C HIS A 49 -27.35 -2.58 -3.91
N SER A 50 -27.28 -3.91 -4.06
CA SER A 50 -28.47 -4.71 -4.37
C SER A 50 -29.48 -4.74 -3.22
N LYS A 51 -29.02 -4.56 -1.98
CA LYS A 51 -29.84 -4.52 -0.75
C LYS A 51 -30.50 -3.15 -0.53
N ILE A 52 -30.06 -2.11 -1.25
CA ILE A 52 -30.66 -0.77 -1.19
C ILE A 52 -32.04 -0.83 -1.84
N GLN A 53 -33.06 -0.47 -1.07
CA GLN A 53 -34.43 -0.41 -1.53
C GLN A 53 -35.02 0.97 -1.25
N SER A 54 -35.64 1.56 -2.28
CA SER A 54 -36.45 2.76 -2.17
C SER A 54 -37.83 2.49 -2.79
N GLU A 55 -38.80 3.36 -2.53
CA GLU A 55 -40.11 3.25 -3.15
C GLU A 55 -40.03 3.25 -4.68
N GLU A 56 -39.14 4.08 -5.24
CA GLU A 56 -38.91 4.16 -6.69
C GLU A 56 -38.30 2.86 -7.24
N ILE A 57 -37.27 2.29 -6.54
CA ILE A 57 -36.65 1.02 -6.90
C ILE A 57 -37.65 -0.12 -6.84
N SER A 58 -38.51 -0.16 -5.81
CA SER A 58 -39.54 -1.16 -5.64
C SER A 58 -40.58 -1.08 -6.77
N ALA A 59 -41.01 0.12 -7.13
CA ALA A 59 -41.96 0.36 -8.22
C ALA A 59 -41.35 -0.05 -9.59
N LEU A 60 -40.08 0.29 -9.84
CA LEU A 60 -39.38 -0.08 -11.07
C LEU A 60 -39.12 -1.58 -11.17
N THR A 61 -38.87 -2.25 -10.04
CA THR A 61 -38.70 -3.71 -9.99
C THR A 61 -40.01 -4.41 -10.27
N ALA A 62 -41.13 -3.92 -9.73
CA ALA A 62 -42.47 -4.43 -10.04
C ALA A 62 -42.79 -4.25 -11.54
N LEU A 63 -42.44 -3.12 -12.13
CA LEU A 63 -42.58 -2.87 -13.57
C LEU A 63 -41.73 -3.83 -14.39
N LEU A 64 -40.48 -4.08 -13.98
CA LEU A 64 -39.57 -5.00 -14.68
C LEU A 64 -40.12 -6.45 -14.69
N ASN A 65 -40.70 -6.89 -13.57
CA ASN A 65 -41.31 -8.22 -13.43
C ASN A 65 -42.63 -8.34 -14.21
N ALA A 66 -43.29 -7.25 -14.49
CA ALA A 66 -44.52 -7.20 -15.28
C ALA A 66 -44.26 -7.18 -16.80
N LEU A 67 -43.01 -7.07 -17.24
CA LEU A 67 -42.64 -7.14 -18.66
C LEU A 67 -42.66 -8.61 -19.16
N PRO A 68 -43.03 -8.88 -20.44
CA PRO A 68 -43.33 -7.92 -21.52
C PRO A 68 -44.79 -7.41 -21.52
N MET A 69 -44.96 -6.10 -21.71
CA MET A 69 -46.29 -5.46 -21.84
C MET A 69 -46.49 -4.80 -23.21
N LYS A 70 -47.75 -4.74 -23.66
CA LYS A 70 -48.11 -3.96 -24.85
C LYS A 70 -48.03 -2.46 -24.56
N LYS A 71 -47.70 -1.65 -25.58
CA LYS A 71 -47.48 -0.21 -25.44
C LYS A 71 -48.65 0.54 -24.76
N LYS A 72 -49.90 0.20 -25.09
CA LYS A 72 -51.07 0.77 -24.45
C LYS A 72 -51.23 0.43 -22.98
N ASP A 73 -50.82 -0.76 -22.56
CA ASP A 73 -50.91 -1.20 -21.18
C ASP A 73 -49.77 -0.60 -20.36
N MET A 74 -48.61 -0.40 -20.99
CA MET A 74 -47.47 0.34 -20.42
C MET A 74 -47.85 1.78 -20.07
N ASP A 75 -48.49 2.51 -20.99
CA ASP A 75 -48.90 3.90 -20.74
C ASP A 75 -49.91 4.00 -19.60
N LYS A 76 -50.85 3.05 -19.51
CA LYS A 76 -51.79 2.96 -18.41
C LYS A 76 -51.09 2.64 -17.07
N TYR A 77 -50.09 1.76 -17.09
CA TYR A 77 -49.32 1.42 -15.89
C TYR A 77 -48.52 2.61 -15.40
N LEU A 78 -47.84 3.33 -16.29
CA LEU A 78 -47.06 4.55 -15.95
C LEU A 78 -47.95 5.67 -15.41
N THR A 79 -49.21 5.77 -15.87
CA THR A 79 -50.18 6.75 -15.36
C THR A 79 -50.59 6.42 -13.90
N LYS A 80 -50.69 5.13 -13.57
CA LYS A 80 -50.97 4.67 -12.20
C LYS A 80 -49.78 4.72 -11.26
N HIS A 81 -48.56 4.59 -11.80
CA HIS A 81 -47.32 4.57 -11.05
C HIS A 81 -46.35 5.64 -11.56
N PRO A 82 -46.51 6.92 -11.15
CA PRO A 82 -45.71 8.04 -11.65
C PRO A 82 -44.21 7.88 -11.40
N LEU A 83 -43.81 7.19 -10.35
CA LEU A 83 -42.41 6.90 -10.02
C LEU A 83 -41.69 6.10 -11.13
N CYS A 84 -42.43 5.29 -11.90
CA CYS A 84 -41.86 4.50 -13.00
C CYS A 84 -41.55 5.32 -14.26
N THR A 85 -41.98 6.57 -14.32
CA THR A 85 -41.76 7.45 -15.50
C THR A 85 -40.27 7.83 -15.65
N SER A 86 -39.49 7.78 -14.57
CA SER A 86 -38.06 8.05 -14.56
C SER A 86 -37.24 7.08 -15.41
N ALA A 87 -37.77 5.90 -15.74
CA ALA A 87 -37.13 4.90 -16.61
C ALA A 87 -37.39 5.09 -18.10
N ARG A 88 -38.02 6.22 -18.53
CA ARG A 88 -38.22 6.53 -19.95
C ARG A 88 -36.90 6.93 -20.61
N ASN A 89 -36.62 6.35 -21.78
CA ASN A 89 -35.52 6.78 -22.63
C ASN A 89 -35.81 8.10 -23.31
N ASP A 90 -34.80 8.76 -23.88
CA ASP A 90 -34.88 9.97 -24.67
C ASP A 90 -35.95 9.90 -25.81
N LYS A 91 -36.27 8.66 -26.23
CA LYS A 91 -37.31 8.38 -27.24
C LYS A 91 -38.70 8.12 -26.64
N GLY A 92 -38.89 8.34 -25.34
CA GLY A 92 -40.13 8.14 -24.60
C GLY A 92 -40.54 6.67 -24.40
N ASN A 93 -39.74 5.71 -24.78
CA ASN A 93 -40.03 4.29 -24.63
C ASN A 93 -39.40 3.73 -23.33
N VAL A 94 -40.11 2.80 -22.67
CA VAL A 94 -39.61 2.06 -21.51
C VAL A 94 -39.21 0.64 -21.97
N LYS A 95 -37.94 0.27 -21.77
CA LYS A 95 -37.41 -1.05 -22.05
C LYS A 95 -36.83 -1.66 -20.78
N ALA A 96 -36.76 -2.98 -20.73
CA ALA A 96 -36.14 -3.68 -19.58
C ALA A 96 -34.69 -3.19 -19.32
N SER A 97 -33.93 -2.86 -20.36
CA SER A 97 -32.58 -2.32 -20.24
C SER A 97 -32.56 -0.91 -19.59
N SER A 98 -33.50 -0.03 -19.94
CA SER A 98 -33.59 1.30 -19.34
C SER A 98 -34.06 1.26 -17.90
N ILE A 99 -34.95 0.35 -17.54
CA ILE A 99 -35.38 0.14 -16.16
C ILE A 99 -34.18 -0.35 -15.32
N LYS A 100 -33.43 -1.35 -15.81
CA LYS A 100 -32.26 -1.86 -15.10
C LYS A 100 -31.19 -0.78 -14.91
N ALA A 101 -30.92 0.02 -15.94
CA ALA A 101 -29.99 1.14 -15.85
C ALA A 101 -30.44 2.16 -14.81
N ARG A 102 -31.73 2.53 -14.81
CA ARG A 102 -32.28 3.48 -13.82
C ARG A 102 -32.24 2.93 -12.40
N ILE A 103 -32.55 1.65 -12.19
CA ILE A 103 -32.39 1.00 -10.87
C ILE A 103 -30.96 1.05 -10.41
N ALA A 104 -29.99 0.79 -11.29
CA ALA A 104 -28.56 0.87 -10.95
C ALA A 104 -28.14 2.30 -10.57
N GLU A 105 -28.57 3.31 -11.31
CA GLU A 105 -28.33 4.72 -10.98
C GLU A 105 -28.93 5.10 -9.61
N LEU A 106 -30.17 4.70 -9.35
CA LEU A 106 -30.87 4.99 -8.08
C LEU A 106 -30.15 4.32 -6.90
N ARG A 107 -29.66 3.10 -7.07
CA ARG A 107 -28.88 2.42 -6.04
C ARG A 107 -27.57 3.10 -5.69
N LEU A 108 -26.94 3.78 -6.67
CA LEU A 108 -25.73 4.57 -6.44
C LEU A 108 -26.00 5.89 -5.70
N ILE A 109 -27.20 6.46 -5.90
CA ILE A 109 -27.57 7.76 -5.33
C ILE A 109 -28.28 7.62 -3.98
N SER A 110 -28.98 6.49 -3.77
CA SER A 110 -29.74 6.25 -2.55
C SER A 110 -28.83 5.97 -1.35
N PRO A 111 -29.20 6.45 -0.15
CA PRO A 111 -28.38 6.20 1.04
C PRO A 111 -28.31 4.69 1.34
N VAL A 112 -27.12 4.26 1.75
CA VAL A 112 -26.90 2.88 2.21
C VAL A 112 -27.66 2.67 3.52
N PRO A 113 -28.30 1.50 3.74
CA PRO A 113 -28.95 1.18 5.02
C PRO A 113 -27.95 1.24 6.17
N GLU A 114 -28.36 1.81 7.32
CA GLU A 114 -27.48 2.06 8.47
C GLU A 114 -26.66 0.83 8.90
N MET A 115 -27.23 -0.36 8.78
CA MET A 115 -26.55 -1.62 9.14
C MET A 115 -25.37 -1.99 8.21
N PHE A 116 -25.22 -1.36 7.06
CA PHE A 116 -24.13 -1.64 6.09
C PHE A 116 -23.25 -0.42 5.83
N VAL A 117 -23.46 0.71 6.50
CA VAL A 117 -22.72 1.96 6.24
C VAL A 117 -21.25 1.77 6.52
N GLU A 118 -20.90 1.19 7.66
CA GLU A 118 -19.50 0.99 8.07
C GLU A 118 -18.76 0.04 7.12
N ASP A 119 -19.36 -1.11 6.82
CA ASP A 119 -18.81 -2.07 5.86
C ASP A 119 -18.63 -1.45 4.48
N TYR A 120 -19.63 -0.69 4.03
CA TYR A 120 -19.59 -0.02 2.73
C TYR A 120 -18.48 1.02 2.64
N GLU A 121 -18.30 1.84 3.68
CA GLU A 121 -17.24 2.86 3.72
C GLU A 121 -15.86 2.21 3.70
N GLN A 122 -15.64 1.15 4.47
CA GLN A 122 -14.40 0.40 4.48
C GLN A 122 -14.10 -0.24 3.11
N LEU A 123 -15.07 -0.93 2.52
CA LEU A 123 -14.93 -1.55 1.20
C LEU A 123 -14.67 -0.51 0.09
N MET A 124 -15.36 0.62 0.12
CA MET A 124 -15.18 1.71 -0.84
C MET A 124 -13.82 2.38 -0.69
N CYS A 125 -13.36 2.59 0.55
CA CYS A 125 -12.03 3.12 0.81
C CYS A 125 -10.95 2.19 0.23
N LEU A 126 -11.01 0.90 0.56
CA LEU A 126 -10.08 -0.11 0.05
C LEU A 126 -10.14 -0.24 -1.48
N TYR A 127 -11.35 -0.25 -2.07
CA TYR A 127 -11.54 -0.28 -3.53
C TYR A 127 -10.90 0.93 -4.22
N THR A 128 -11.08 2.11 -3.65
CA THR A 128 -10.52 3.36 -4.19
C THR A 128 -8.99 3.35 -4.12
N LEU A 129 -8.42 2.91 -3.00
CA LEU A 129 -6.97 2.79 -2.82
C LEU A 129 -6.38 1.78 -3.81
N MET A 130 -6.97 0.59 -3.93
CA MET A 130 -6.50 -0.44 -4.85
C MET A 130 -6.59 -0.01 -6.31
N THR A 131 -7.68 0.65 -6.70
CA THR A 131 -7.86 1.17 -8.06
C THR A 131 -6.81 2.25 -8.38
N LYS A 132 -6.59 3.17 -7.45
CA LYS A 132 -5.57 4.22 -7.56
C LYS A 132 -4.16 3.62 -7.65
N ASN A 133 -3.85 2.61 -6.84
CA ASN A 133 -2.58 1.90 -6.86
C ASN A 133 -2.34 1.21 -8.21
N ASP A 134 -3.36 0.54 -8.76
CA ASP A 134 -3.31 -0.11 -10.07
C ASP A 134 -3.07 0.88 -11.21
N GLU A 135 -3.78 2.02 -11.19
CA GLU A 135 -3.61 3.08 -12.19
C GLU A 135 -2.21 3.69 -12.16
N GLN A 136 -1.71 4.02 -10.95
CA GLN A 136 -0.37 4.57 -10.78
C GLN A 136 0.73 3.55 -11.14
N SER A 137 0.54 2.28 -10.81
CA SER A 137 1.45 1.21 -11.19
C SER A 137 1.54 1.03 -12.72
N LYS A 138 0.40 1.12 -13.43
CA LYS A 138 0.37 1.10 -14.90
C LYS A 138 1.10 2.33 -15.48
N LEU A 139 0.88 3.50 -14.89
CA LEU A 139 1.56 4.74 -15.29
C LEU A 139 3.09 4.61 -15.10
N VAL A 140 3.55 4.11 -13.95
CA VAL A 140 4.98 3.89 -13.68
C VAL A 140 5.57 2.92 -14.72
N LYS A 141 4.89 1.80 -15.01
CA LYS A 141 5.34 0.84 -16.03
C LYS A 141 5.44 1.49 -17.42
N ALA A 142 4.43 2.27 -17.80
CA ALA A 142 4.42 2.97 -19.09
C ALA A 142 5.55 4.00 -19.20
N LEU A 143 5.78 4.78 -18.13
CA LEU A 143 6.86 5.76 -18.08
C LEU A 143 8.24 5.11 -18.12
N LYS A 144 8.44 3.97 -17.42
CA LYS A 144 9.70 3.21 -17.48
C LYS A 144 9.96 2.69 -18.89
N ALA A 145 8.96 2.12 -19.54
CA ALA A 145 9.08 1.65 -20.93
C ALA A 145 9.38 2.80 -21.90
N ALA A 146 8.71 3.94 -21.73
CA ALA A 146 8.98 5.14 -22.54
C ALA A 146 10.42 5.66 -22.32
N LEU A 147 10.88 5.68 -21.07
CA LEU A 147 12.25 6.07 -20.74
C LEU A 147 13.28 5.14 -21.40
N GLU A 148 13.08 3.82 -21.30
CA GLU A 148 13.95 2.84 -21.97
C GLU A 148 14.04 3.08 -23.47
N GLN A 149 12.89 3.37 -24.10
CA GLN A 149 12.85 3.65 -25.53
C GLN A 149 13.59 4.97 -25.87
N LEU A 150 13.41 6.02 -25.06
CA LEU A 150 14.13 7.27 -25.21
C LEU A 150 15.65 7.08 -25.06
N VAL A 151 16.07 6.27 -24.06
CA VAL A 151 17.49 5.92 -23.88
C VAL A 151 18.04 5.19 -25.10
N LYS A 152 17.33 4.16 -25.60
CA LYS A 152 17.73 3.44 -26.82
C LYS A 152 17.86 4.37 -28.02
N ASN A 153 16.89 5.27 -28.21
CA ASN A 153 16.95 6.25 -29.30
C ASN A 153 18.09 7.25 -29.12
N LYS A 154 18.38 7.68 -27.88
CA LYS A 154 19.48 8.60 -27.61
C LYS A 154 20.85 7.97 -27.93
N TYR A 155 21.03 6.66 -27.66
CA TYR A 155 22.28 5.97 -27.98
C TYR A 155 22.64 6.02 -29.47
N THR A 156 21.66 6.04 -30.35
CA THR A 156 21.91 6.10 -31.81
C THR A 156 22.34 7.49 -32.32
N VAL A 157 22.12 8.53 -31.51
CA VAL A 157 22.33 9.94 -31.88
C VAL A 157 23.40 10.62 -31.01
N LEU A 158 24.14 9.84 -30.18
CA LEU A 158 25.20 10.39 -29.34
C LEU A 158 26.34 10.94 -30.18
N THR A 159 26.79 12.18 -29.86
CA THR A 159 27.99 12.77 -30.42
C THR A 159 29.25 12.20 -29.78
N VAL A 160 30.40 12.38 -30.43
CA VAL A 160 31.69 11.93 -29.87
C VAL A 160 32.02 12.62 -28.55
N GLU A 161 31.66 13.90 -28.43
CA GLU A 161 31.82 14.67 -27.20
C GLU A 161 30.95 14.13 -26.06
N GLU A 162 29.66 13.83 -26.32
CA GLU A 162 28.77 13.23 -25.35
C GLU A 162 29.26 11.83 -24.91
N ILE A 163 29.79 11.02 -25.83
CA ILE A 163 30.38 9.73 -25.52
C ILE A 163 31.60 9.88 -24.60
N LYS A 164 32.49 10.82 -24.89
CA LYS A 164 33.65 11.10 -24.03
C LYS A 164 33.22 11.58 -22.65
N GLU A 165 32.25 12.47 -22.57
CA GLU A 165 31.67 12.94 -21.30
C GLU A 165 31.09 11.76 -20.46
N LEU A 166 30.30 10.88 -21.07
CA LEU A 166 29.73 9.74 -20.41
C LEU A 166 30.81 8.74 -19.93
N LEU A 167 31.80 8.44 -20.78
CA LEU A 167 32.84 7.48 -20.43
C LEU A 167 33.81 8.03 -19.39
N VAL A 168 34.33 9.23 -19.61
CA VAL A 168 35.37 9.79 -18.74
C VAL A 168 34.76 10.31 -17.44
N ASN A 169 33.80 11.24 -17.53
CA ASN A 169 33.29 11.93 -16.35
C ASN A 169 32.27 11.11 -15.60
N LYS A 170 31.32 10.43 -16.29
CA LYS A 170 30.24 9.73 -15.61
C LYS A 170 30.58 8.29 -15.18
N LYS A 171 31.37 7.57 -16.00
CA LYS A 171 31.73 6.20 -15.71
C LYS A 171 33.06 6.08 -14.96
N TRP A 172 34.17 6.59 -15.53
CA TRP A 172 35.48 6.38 -14.97
C TRP A 172 35.80 7.26 -13.78
N TYR A 173 35.52 8.55 -13.87
CA TYR A 173 35.82 9.50 -12.79
C TYR A 173 35.11 9.16 -11.52
N TYR A 174 33.75 8.98 -11.59
CA TYR A 174 32.97 8.65 -10.42
C TYR A 174 33.32 7.26 -9.85
N SER A 175 33.53 6.26 -10.71
CA SER A 175 33.91 4.92 -10.25
C SER A 175 35.27 4.90 -9.53
N ILE A 176 36.23 5.66 -10.02
CA ILE A 176 37.54 5.80 -9.36
C ILE A 176 37.42 6.60 -8.07
N PHE A 177 36.66 7.69 -8.09
CA PHE A 177 36.42 8.51 -6.89
C PHE A 177 35.74 7.72 -5.80
N ASP A 178 34.62 7.07 -6.11
CA ASP A 178 33.89 6.22 -5.16
C ASP A 178 34.76 5.09 -4.62
N GLY A 179 35.60 4.50 -5.45
CA GLY A 179 36.54 3.45 -5.02
C GLY A 179 37.59 3.98 -4.04
N ILE A 180 38.14 5.18 -4.27
CA ILE A 180 39.09 5.83 -3.37
C ILE A 180 38.39 6.23 -2.06
N ASP A 181 37.21 6.79 -2.13
CA ASP A 181 36.43 7.19 -0.94
C ASP A 181 36.07 5.99 -0.09
N ALA A 182 35.59 4.90 -0.69
CA ALA A 182 35.31 3.66 0.00
C ALA A 182 36.57 3.08 0.70
N LEU A 183 37.74 3.15 0.05
CA LEU A 183 39.00 2.71 0.65
C LEU A 183 39.39 3.61 1.83
N TYR A 184 39.25 4.93 1.68
CA TYR A 184 39.51 5.88 2.75
C TYR A 184 38.62 5.63 3.98
N VAL A 185 37.32 5.44 3.76
CA VAL A 185 36.35 5.13 4.82
C VAL A 185 36.70 3.81 5.51
N ALA A 186 37.02 2.76 4.76
CA ALA A 186 37.40 1.48 5.31
C ALA A 186 38.66 1.55 6.19
N ILE A 187 39.69 2.27 5.73
CA ILE A 187 40.94 2.47 6.50
C ILE A 187 40.63 3.30 7.76
N SER A 188 39.84 4.36 7.64
CA SER A 188 39.45 5.20 8.78
C SER A 188 38.71 4.39 9.85
N HIS A 189 37.74 3.57 9.47
CA HIS A 189 37.06 2.66 10.41
C HIS A 189 38.02 1.68 11.07
N SER A 190 38.90 1.03 10.29
CA SER A 190 39.88 0.09 10.83
C SER A 190 40.81 0.76 11.86
N ILE A 191 41.27 1.97 11.59
CA ILE A 191 42.11 2.73 12.54
C ILE A 191 41.31 3.06 13.81
N THR A 192 40.06 3.51 13.64
CA THR A 192 39.18 3.82 14.78
C THR A 192 38.96 2.59 15.67
N ASP A 193 38.63 1.46 15.06
CA ASP A 193 38.42 0.20 15.78
C ASP A 193 39.68 -0.22 16.57
N HIS A 194 40.88 -0.10 15.98
CA HIS A 194 42.09 -0.36 16.68
C HIS A 194 42.40 0.61 17.83
N ILE A 195 42.06 1.91 17.66
CA ILE A 195 42.20 2.88 18.74
C ILE A 195 41.26 2.55 19.89
N VAL A 196 39.99 2.20 19.60
CA VAL A 196 39.03 1.77 20.61
C VAL A 196 39.52 0.51 21.34
N GLU A 197 39.97 -0.52 20.61
CA GLU A 197 40.52 -1.73 21.21
C GLU A 197 41.73 -1.45 22.12
N LEU A 198 42.62 -0.54 21.69
CA LEU A 198 43.75 -0.13 22.50
C LEU A 198 43.31 0.65 23.74
N ALA A 199 42.33 1.56 23.61
CA ALA A 199 41.79 2.33 24.72
C ALA A 199 41.17 1.41 25.77
N GLU A 200 40.34 0.43 25.34
CA GLU A 200 39.75 -0.56 26.26
C GLU A 200 40.81 -1.45 26.92
N ARG A 201 41.83 -1.90 26.16
CA ARG A 201 42.91 -2.73 26.68
C ARG A 201 43.76 -2.04 27.74
N TYR A 202 43.98 -0.73 27.61
CA TYR A 202 44.81 0.08 28.50
C TYR A 202 43.99 1.03 29.39
N GLU A 203 42.71 0.81 29.54
CA GLU A 203 41.83 1.56 30.42
C GLU A 203 42.32 1.43 31.87
N ASP A 204 42.69 0.23 32.29
CA ASP A 204 43.35 -0.02 33.56
C ASP A 204 44.89 -0.01 33.39
N THR A 205 45.49 1.02 33.97
CA THR A 205 46.96 1.10 33.94
C THR A 205 47.61 0.05 34.85
N LEU A 206 48.82 -0.40 34.50
CA LEU A 206 49.55 -1.40 35.27
C LEU A 206 49.66 -1.03 36.77
N PRO A 207 49.94 0.23 37.16
CA PRO A 207 49.90 0.66 38.58
C PRO A 207 48.54 0.45 39.26
N THR A 208 47.43 0.71 38.55
CA THR A 208 46.06 0.53 39.05
C THR A 208 45.77 -0.94 39.29
N LEU A 209 46.12 -1.81 38.33
CA LEU A 209 45.97 -3.25 38.46
C LEU A 209 46.83 -3.82 39.58
N SER A 210 48.10 -3.38 39.72
CA SER A 210 48.95 -3.76 40.86
C SER A 210 48.36 -3.39 42.21
N ALA A 211 47.84 -2.15 42.36
CA ALA A 211 47.18 -1.70 43.58
C ALA A 211 45.93 -2.54 43.90
N LEU A 212 45.14 -2.92 42.90
CA LEU A 212 43.98 -3.81 43.04
C LEU A 212 44.39 -5.22 43.50
N VAL A 213 45.47 -5.78 42.94
CA VAL A 213 46.01 -7.05 43.38
C VAL A 213 46.44 -7.02 44.82
N ASP A 214 47.21 -5.98 45.24
CA ASP A 214 47.65 -5.78 46.63
C ASP A 214 46.45 -5.66 47.60
N ASP A 215 45.40 -4.94 47.22
CA ASP A 215 44.15 -4.84 48.00
C ASP A 215 43.45 -6.21 48.15
N TYR A 216 43.30 -6.96 47.03
CA TYR A 216 42.69 -8.27 47.10
C TYR A 216 43.55 -9.27 47.91
N GLU A 217 44.87 -9.23 47.79
CA GLU A 217 45.75 -10.06 48.65
C GLU A 217 45.53 -9.73 50.11
N ALA A 218 45.50 -8.45 50.48
CA ALA A 218 45.27 -8.02 51.86
C ALA A 218 43.92 -8.50 52.40
N ARG A 219 42.87 -8.39 51.58
CA ARG A 219 41.51 -8.87 51.90
C ARG A 219 41.47 -10.38 52.09
N VAL A 220 42.07 -11.15 51.19
CA VAL A 220 42.14 -12.62 51.26
C VAL A 220 42.88 -13.02 52.53
N LYS A 221 44.04 -12.41 52.81
CA LYS A 221 44.83 -12.65 53.98
C LYS A 221 44.05 -12.42 55.27
N SER A 222 43.35 -11.26 55.35
CA SER A 222 42.47 -10.93 56.49
C SER A 222 41.37 -11.96 56.69
N HIS A 223 40.74 -12.45 55.59
CA HIS A 223 39.72 -13.48 55.69
C HIS A 223 40.25 -14.81 56.14
N LEU A 224 41.43 -15.23 55.69
CA LEU A 224 42.11 -16.48 56.09
C LEU A 224 42.52 -16.40 57.58
N GLU A 225 43.08 -15.28 58.05
CA GLU A 225 43.38 -15.07 59.45
C GLU A 225 42.16 -15.19 60.35
N ARG A 226 41.02 -14.63 59.91
CA ARG A 226 39.74 -14.77 60.65
C ARG A 226 39.21 -16.20 60.66
N MET A 227 39.57 -17.01 59.71
CA MET A 227 39.27 -18.45 59.66
C MET A 227 40.27 -19.31 60.44
N GLY A 228 41.29 -18.71 61.07
CA GLY A 228 42.28 -19.44 61.93
C GLY A 228 43.53 -19.91 61.21
N PHE A 229 43.73 -19.50 59.96
CA PHE A 229 44.99 -19.79 59.24
C PHE A 229 46.05 -18.73 59.63
N LYS A 230 47.25 -19.19 59.93
CA LYS A 230 48.41 -18.31 60.13
C LYS A 230 49.32 -18.41 58.90
N TRP A 231 49.72 -17.26 58.36
CA TRP A 231 50.69 -17.15 57.26
C TRP A 231 52.10 -17.01 57.82
#